data_5f0fa6915ddbc3189ccacada68ebd3e7
#
_entry.id   5f0fa6915ddbc3189ccacada68ebd3e7
#
_cell.length_a   1.000
_cell.length_b   1.000
_cell.length_c   1.000
_cell.angle_alpha   90.00
_cell.angle_beta   90.00
_cell.angle_gamma   90.00
#
_symmetry.space_group_name_H-M   'P 1'
#
loop_
_entity.id
_entity.type
_entity.pdbx_description
1 polymer ?
#
loop_
_entity_poly.entity_id
_entity_poly.type
_entity_poly.pdbx_seq_one_letter_code
_entity_poly.pdbx_strand_id
1 'polypeptide(L)'
;MSLRDVYLRLDRRVLGVFRAALGLVLLYDLARRFPDAALLWSSDGVLTSTGLTKVPQASHQLSFLLGVASAPAVRLAFAGLGVVFLLYGLGLFTRLMQVLTLLGYTSLNARNLFFEDGGTSLVILLLTWTVLLPLGDRLSLDALRRDAALPNVKARVGARAQARLPLFTLAALAVLLQAAVIYWLNAAHKSGVTWRSGDAVHLVLWQHRVNTPMALWFSGLEPSWFSPLSTWLTKRTEFVLPILLLWPSHPVPTRSLAFVLAILLHGGIALCLTLGPFSYAMICLLWLAVPGQTLDWALGFERPALVKAWRRLARYRARAVRAVSRRRLARLAPPHRWLALPPAWRGRLVGLREALLVVMLLVESVNLLGSNRAVPAALRVHTGPWLAAYKPYLRGFQGWSMFAPDAPTEDGTMVVDAVTAGGRHVDPFTGLVPNFQQIRDGLSPHSIALSDYFFAMRDRRHARYRTDLHRYLKKLPVATPKDRLRSVEFWWVSYRPPARGSYVPGPLKKERLWRAKL
;
A
#
# COMPACT_ATOMS: atom_id res chain seq x y z
N MET A 1 -4.35 29.86 16.73
CA MET A 1 -4.66 28.46 17.09
C MET A 1 -3.65 28.00 18.12
N SER A 2 -4.06 27.21 19.12
CA SER A 2 -3.10 26.57 20.06
C SER A 2 -2.31 25.47 19.33
N LEU A 3 -1.11 25.12 19.83
CA LEU A 3 -0.33 23.99 19.29
C LEU A 3 -1.12 22.68 19.35
N ARG A 4 -1.97 22.54 20.37
CA ARG A 4 -2.91 21.42 20.49
C ARG A 4 -3.87 21.34 19.29
N ASP A 5 -4.44 22.48 18.88
CA ASP A 5 -5.36 22.53 17.73
C ASP A 5 -4.64 22.26 16.42
N VAL A 6 -3.38 22.65 16.31
CA VAL A 6 -2.57 22.44 15.12
C VAL A 6 -2.20 20.96 14.95
N TYR A 7 -1.70 20.31 16.01
CA TYR A 7 -1.04 19.00 15.87
C TYR A 7 -1.85 17.81 16.35
N LEU A 8 -2.85 18.01 17.22
CA LEU A 8 -3.61 16.91 17.81
C LEU A 8 -5.06 16.82 17.31
N ARG A 9 -5.51 17.77 16.50
CA ARG A 9 -6.90 17.84 16.04
C ARG A 9 -7.12 17.04 14.75
N LEU A 10 -8.11 16.14 14.74
CA LEU A 10 -8.62 15.43 13.57
C LEU A 10 -10.10 15.73 13.36
N ASP A 11 -10.50 15.95 12.11
CA ASP A 11 -11.92 16.03 11.75
C ASP A 11 -12.47 14.61 11.51
N ARG A 12 -13.60 14.28 12.13
CA ARG A 12 -14.22 12.95 11.99
C ARG A 12 -14.74 12.67 10.58
N ARG A 13 -14.98 13.71 9.76
CA ARG A 13 -15.33 13.55 8.34
C ARG A 13 -14.13 13.09 7.53
N VAL A 14 -12.95 13.66 7.81
CA VAL A 14 -11.68 13.24 7.22
C VAL A 14 -11.42 11.77 7.50
N LEU A 15 -11.64 11.31 8.74
CA LEU A 15 -11.52 9.90 9.11
C LEU A 15 -12.50 9.00 8.33
N GLY A 16 -13.72 9.45 8.11
CA GLY A 16 -14.74 8.69 7.35
C GLY A 16 -14.37 8.52 5.88
N VAL A 17 -13.89 9.59 5.23
CA VAL A 17 -13.39 9.54 3.84
C VAL A 17 -12.14 8.70 3.74
N PHE A 18 -11.18 8.90 4.65
CA PHE A 18 -9.96 8.07 4.74
C PHE A 18 -10.27 6.57 4.78
N ARG A 19 -11.18 6.15 5.68
CA ARG A 19 -11.58 4.75 5.78
C ARG A 19 -12.12 4.21 4.45
N ALA A 20 -12.99 4.97 3.79
CA ALA A 20 -13.57 4.56 2.51
C ALA A 20 -12.49 4.47 1.42
N ALA A 21 -11.61 5.47 1.33
CA ALA A 21 -10.51 5.51 0.38
C ALA A 21 -9.51 4.37 0.62
N LEU A 22 -9.08 4.16 1.88
CA LEU A 22 -8.18 3.06 2.22
C LEU A 22 -8.83 1.69 1.96
N GLY A 23 -10.15 1.55 2.19
CA GLY A 23 -10.90 0.35 1.81
C GLY A 23 -10.83 0.05 0.31
N LEU A 24 -10.92 1.06 -0.53
CA LEU A 24 -10.74 0.92 -1.99
C LEU A 24 -9.29 0.54 -2.34
N VAL A 25 -8.29 1.13 -1.69
CA VAL A 25 -6.88 0.78 -1.88
C VAL A 25 -6.62 -0.68 -1.51
N LEU A 26 -7.18 -1.16 -0.40
CA LEU A 26 -7.06 -2.55 0.04
C LEU A 26 -7.71 -3.53 -0.95
N LEU A 27 -8.89 -3.20 -1.46
CA LEU A 27 -9.59 -4.01 -2.48
C LEU A 27 -8.82 -4.02 -3.80
N TYR A 28 -8.29 -2.88 -4.23
CA TYR A 28 -7.42 -2.77 -5.41
C TYR A 28 -6.20 -3.67 -5.28
N ASP A 29 -5.48 -3.59 -4.14
CA ASP A 29 -4.26 -4.37 -3.93
C ASP A 29 -4.56 -5.88 -3.85
N LEU A 30 -5.69 -6.26 -3.23
CA LEU A 30 -6.13 -7.64 -3.18
C LEU A 30 -6.53 -8.17 -4.56
N ALA A 31 -7.27 -7.38 -5.36
CA ALA A 31 -7.68 -7.74 -6.71
C ALA A 31 -6.48 -7.92 -7.63
N ARG A 32 -5.45 -7.07 -7.52
CA ARG A 32 -4.19 -7.17 -8.26
C ARG A 32 -3.45 -8.49 -7.99
N ARG A 33 -3.55 -9.01 -6.76
CA ARG A 33 -2.88 -10.25 -6.32
C ARG A 33 -3.69 -11.51 -6.57
N PHE A 34 -5.00 -11.36 -6.74
CA PHE A 34 -5.93 -12.50 -6.81
C PHE A 34 -5.65 -13.47 -7.97
N PRO A 35 -5.29 -13.03 -9.19
CA PRO A 35 -4.96 -13.94 -10.29
C PRO A 35 -3.83 -14.92 -9.94
N ASP A 36 -2.80 -14.44 -9.23
CA ASP A 36 -1.62 -15.22 -8.85
C ASP A 36 -1.72 -15.83 -7.47
N ALA A 37 -2.87 -15.72 -6.79
CA ALA A 37 -3.04 -16.16 -5.40
C ALA A 37 -2.71 -17.64 -5.21
N ALA A 38 -3.16 -18.51 -6.10
CA ALA A 38 -2.85 -19.93 -6.06
C ALA A 38 -1.36 -20.22 -6.28
N LEU A 39 -0.72 -19.49 -7.19
CA LEU A 39 0.68 -19.69 -7.55
C LEU A 39 1.63 -19.19 -6.46
N LEU A 40 1.37 -18.00 -5.90
CA LEU A 40 2.31 -17.28 -5.04
C LEU A 40 1.98 -17.36 -3.54
N TRP A 41 0.75 -17.74 -3.14
CA TRP A 41 0.33 -17.81 -1.74
C TRP A 41 -0.08 -19.22 -1.29
N SER A 42 -0.22 -20.22 -2.18
CA SER A 42 -0.48 -21.60 -1.76
C SER A 42 0.80 -22.43 -1.65
N SER A 43 0.70 -23.57 -0.96
CA SER A 43 1.78 -24.56 -0.92
C SER A 43 1.80 -25.47 -2.15
N ASP A 44 0.72 -25.42 -2.96
CA ASP A 44 0.67 -26.06 -4.28
C ASP A 44 1.48 -25.30 -5.34
N GLY A 45 1.78 -24.01 -5.09
CA GLY A 45 2.48 -23.14 -5.98
C GLY A 45 4.02 -23.15 -5.80
N VAL A 46 4.64 -22.02 -6.19
CA VAL A 46 6.10 -21.85 -6.22
C VAL A 46 6.74 -21.52 -4.88
N LEU A 47 5.94 -21.30 -3.81
CA LEU A 47 6.41 -20.89 -2.50
C LEU A 47 5.63 -21.61 -1.40
N THR A 48 6.18 -22.70 -0.83
CA THR A 48 5.50 -23.45 0.20
C THR A 48 5.57 -22.81 1.59
N SER A 49 4.60 -23.12 2.45
CA SER A 49 4.64 -22.71 3.85
C SER A 49 5.88 -23.28 4.56
N THR A 50 6.23 -24.57 4.28
CA THR A 50 7.42 -25.21 4.84
C THR A 50 8.73 -24.60 4.32
N GLY A 51 8.77 -24.16 3.06
CA GLY A 51 9.92 -23.45 2.49
C GLY A 51 10.15 -22.10 3.19
N LEU A 52 9.05 -21.37 3.49
CA LEU A 52 9.12 -20.09 4.20
C LEU A 52 9.58 -20.24 5.65
N THR A 53 9.04 -21.21 6.40
CA THR A 53 9.34 -21.37 7.83
C THR A 53 10.78 -21.83 8.10
N LYS A 54 11.46 -22.42 7.12
CA LYS A 54 12.88 -22.79 7.21
C LYS A 54 13.84 -21.61 7.18
N VAL A 55 13.32 -20.40 7.00
CA VAL A 55 14.14 -19.17 6.94
C VAL A 55 14.12 -18.50 8.30
N PRO A 56 15.29 -18.22 8.91
CA PRO A 56 15.34 -17.55 10.21
C PRO A 56 14.55 -16.24 10.28
N GLN A 57 14.59 -15.44 9.20
CA GLN A 57 13.84 -14.19 9.11
C GLN A 57 12.32 -14.40 8.97
N ALA A 58 11.88 -15.56 8.52
CA ALA A 58 10.46 -15.91 8.37
C ALA A 58 9.92 -16.69 9.59
N SER A 59 10.78 -17.23 10.44
CA SER A 59 10.39 -17.98 11.66
C SER A 59 9.59 -17.14 12.65
N HIS A 60 9.69 -15.81 12.59
CA HIS A 60 8.99 -14.85 13.43
C HIS A 60 7.76 -14.23 12.75
N GLN A 61 7.28 -14.80 11.62
CA GLN A 61 6.15 -14.23 10.91
C GLN A 61 4.84 -14.87 11.36
N LEU A 62 3.92 -14.04 11.85
CA LEU A 62 2.56 -14.47 12.13
C LEU A 62 1.69 -14.26 10.89
N SER A 63 1.29 -15.35 10.27
CA SER A 63 0.33 -15.34 9.19
C SER A 63 -0.63 -16.53 9.34
N PHE A 64 -1.93 -16.27 9.44
CA PHE A 64 -2.92 -17.34 9.42
C PHE A 64 -2.95 -18.07 8.06
N LEU A 65 -2.46 -17.43 6.99
CA LEU A 65 -2.34 -18.03 5.67
C LEU A 65 -1.23 -19.10 5.60
N LEU A 66 -0.33 -19.18 6.57
CA LEU A 66 0.63 -20.30 6.66
C LEU A 66 -0.07 -21.65 6.91
N GLY A 67 -1.21 -21.65 7.60
CA GLY A 67 -2.05 -22.83 7.78
C GLY A 67 -2.95 -23.15 6.59
N VAL A 68 -3.03 -22.27 5.58
CA VAL A 68 -3.87 -22.45 4.39
C VAL A 68 -2.99 -22.95 3.25
N ALA A 69 -3.00 -24.27 3.01
CA ALA A 69 -2.02 -24.89 2.11
C ALA A 69 -2.51 -24.98 0.65
N SER A 70 -3.77 -25.38 0.41
CA SER A 70 -4.26 -25.65 -0.93
C SER A 70 -4.66 -24.41 -1.72
N ALA A 71 -4.53 -24.47 -3.04
CA ALA A 71 -4.90 -23.38 -3.94
C ALA A 71 -6.38 -22.93 -3.81
N PRO A 72 -7.39 -23.85 -3.71
CA PRO A 72 -8.78 -23.44 -3.49
C PRO A 72 -8.98 -22.74 -2.14
N ALA A 73 -8.35 -23.23 -1.07
CA ALA A 73 -8.47 -22.63 0.26
C ALA A 73 -7.84 -21.21 0.31
N VAL A 74 -6.73 -20.99 -0.40
CA VAL A 74 -6.12 -19.64 -0.55
C VAL A 74 -7.07 -18.70 -1.30
N ARG A 75 -7.68 -19.13 -2.40
CA ARG A 75 -8.66 -18.31 -3.12
C ARG A 75 -9.86 -17.94 -2.24
N LEU A 76 -10.36 -18.89 -1.44
CA LEU A 76 -11.43 -18.63 -0.48
C LEU A 76 -11.00 -17.65 0.61
N ALA A 77 -9.77 -17.77 1.13
CA ALA A 77 -9.22 -16.82 2.11
C ALA A 77 -9.10 -15.41 1.52
N PHE A 78 -8.65 -15.27 0.26
CA PHE A 78 -8.63 -13.99 -0.45
C PHE A 78 -10.04 -13.42 -0.60
N ALA A 79 -11.02 -14.21 -0.98
CA ALA A 79 -12.42 -13.77 -1.07
C ALA A 79 -12.95 -13.31 0.30
N GLY A 80 -12.64 -14.03 1.39
CA GLY A 80 -12.96 -13.65 2.75
C GLY A 80 -12.32 -12.32 3.17
N LEU A 81 -11.03 -12.10 2.85
CA LEU A 81 -10.36 -10.82 3.04
C LEU A 81 -11.02 -9.71 2.24
N GLY A 82 -11.45 -9.98 0.99
CA GLY A 82 -12.20 -9.04 0.17
C GLY A 82 -13.49 -8.57 0.84
N VAL A 83 -14.23 -9.48 1.46
CA VAL A 83 -15.43 -9.14 2.25
C VAL A 83 -15.06 -8.27 3.45
N VAL A 84 -14.00 -8.60 4.20
CA VAL A 84 -13.53 -7.80 5.35
C VAL A 84 -13.16 -6.39 4.91
N PHE A 85 -12.39 -6.23 3.82
CA PHE A 85 -11.96 -4.94 3.30
C PHE A 85 -13.14 -4.10 2.76
N LEU A 86 -14.12 -4.76 2.13
CA LEU A 86 -15.35 -4.12 1.69
C LEU A 86 -16.17 -3.59 2.90
N LEU A 87 -16.38 -4.42 3.91
CA LEU A 87 -17.10 -4.04 5.12
C LEU A 87 -16.37 -2.93 5.89
N TYR A 88 -15.03 -2.99 5.94
CA TYR A 88 -14.20 -1.91 6.46
C TYR A 88 -14.45 -0.61 5.69
N GLY A 89 -14.34 -0.61 4.37
CA GLY A 89 -14.55 0.55 3.51
C GLY A 89 -15.97 1.13 3.65
N LEU A 90 -17.00 0.30 3.74
CA LEU A 90 -18.38 0.71 3.97
C LEU A 90 -18.63 1.19 5.41
N GLY A 91 -17.78 0.81 6.35
CA GLY A 91 -17.92 1.13 7.77
C GLY A 91 -19.08 0.41 8.43
N LEU A 92 -19.20 -0.88 8.18
CA LEU A 92 -20.11 -1.79 8.86
C LEU A 92 -19.34 -2.63 9.86
N PHE A 93 -19.80 -2.70 11.11
CA PHE A 93 -19.04 -3.29 12.23
C PHE A 93 -17.61 -2.73 12.31
N THR A 94 -17.48 -1.42 12.14
CA THR A 94 -16.22 -0.74 11.84
C THR A 94 -15.08 -1.13 12.79
N ARG A 95 -15.33 -1.22 14.09
CA ARG A 95 -14.29 -1.57 15.09
C ARG A 95 -13.73 -2.98 14.87
N LEU A 96 -14.60 -3.95 14.63
CA LEU A 96 -14.19 -5.32 14.34
C LEU A 96 -13.42 -5.37 13.02
N MET A 97 -13.97 -4.72 11.98
CA MET A 97 -13.33 -4.70 10.67
C MET A 97 -11.98 -3.99 10.66
N GLN A 98 -11.76 -2.95 11.48
CA GLN A 98 -10.43 -2.33 11.65
C GLN A 98 -9.39 -3.36 12.11
N VAL A 99 -9.70 -4.13 13.13
CA VAL A 99 -8.79 -5.15 13.67
C VAL A 99 -8.58 -6.28 12.66
N LEU A 100 -9.66 -6.82 12.09
CA LEU A 100 -9.58 -7.90 11.10
C LEU A 100 -8.84 -7.47 9.83
N THR A 101 -8.99 -6.21 9.41
CA THR A 101 -8.27 -5.65 8.26
C THR A 101 -6.77 -5.55 8.54
N LEU A 102 -6.37 -5.05 9.71
CA LEU A 102 -4.96 -4.98 10.11
C LEU A 102 -4.34 -6.38 10.15
N LEU A 103 -4.97 -7.33 10.85
CA LEU A 103 -4.48 -8.71 10.97
C LEU A 103 -4.47 -9.42 9.61
N GLY A 104 -5.53 -9.27 8.82
CA GLY A 104 -5.65 -9.89 7.51
C GLY A 104 -4.61 -9.38 6.51
N TYR A 105 -4.44 -8.06 6.42
CA TYR A 105 -3.47 -7.47 5.50
C TYR A 105 -2.02 -7.76 5.91
N THR A 106 -1.73 -7.73 7.22
CA THR A 106 -0.41 -8.14 7.75
C THR A 106 -0.14 -9.61 7.44
N SER A 107 -1.11 -10.51 7.66
CA SER A 107 -0.98 -11.93 7.33
C SER A 107 -0.78 -12.19 5.84
N LEU A 108 -1.48 -11.45 4.97
CA LEU A 108 -1.33 -11.54 3.52
C LEU A 108 0.11 -11.23 3.07
N ASN A 109 0.71 -10.18 3.63
CA ASN A 109 2.09 -9.79 3.33
C ASN A 109 3.12 -10.71 4.01
N ALA A 110 2.87 -11.16 5.23
CA ALA A 110 3.74 -12.11 5.91
C ALA A 110 3.79 -13.49 5.21
N ARG A 111 2.75 -13.90 4.47
CA ARG A 111 2.74 -15.14 3.70
C ARG A 111 3.63 -15.10 2.46
N ASN A 112 3.86 -13.93 1.88
CA ASN A 112 4.73 -13.79 0.72
C ASN A 112 5.62 -12.55 0.85
N LEU A 113 6.87 -12.78 1.29
CA LEU A 113 7.87 -11.75 1.54
C LEU A 113 8.39 -11.06 0.29
N PHE A 114 8.28 -11.72 -0.87
CA PHE A 114 8.79 -11.20 -2.13
C PHE A 114 7.85 -10.16 -2.74
N PHE A 115 6.67 -10.01 -2.16
CA PHE A 115 5.65 -9.09 -2.61
C PHE A 115 5.55 -7.82 -1.74
N GLU A 116 6.47 -7.67 -0.80
CA GLU A 116 6.49 -6.51 0.09
C GLU A 116 7.21 -5.34 -0.57
N ASP A 117 6.49 -4.24 -0.68
CA ASP A 117 6.97 -2.98 -1.22
C ASP A 117 6.71 -1.81 -0.25
N GLY A 118 7.16 -0.61 -0.60
CA GLY A 118 6.90 0.59 0.20
C GLY A 118 5.41 0.92 0.36
N GLY A 119 4.58 0.53 -0.59
CA GLY A 119 3.13 0.72 -0.53
C GLY A 119 2.47 -0.19 0.48
N THR A 120 2.84 -1.47 0.51
CA THR A 120 2.33 -2.44 1.48
C THR A 120 2.74 -2.07 2.91
N SER A 121 3.98 -1.66 3.11
CA SER A 121 4.48 -1.17 4.40
C SER A 121 3.71 0.06 4.86
N LEU A 122 3.46 1.01 3.96
CA LEU A 122 2.68 2.21 4.26
C LEU A 122 1.23 1.89 4.63
N VAL A 123 0.57 0.98 3.91
CA VAL A 123 -0.81 0.55 4.24
C VAL A 123 -0.86 -0.04 5.64
N ILE A 124 0.10 -0.90 6.01
CA ILE A 124 0.17 -1.48 7.35
C ILE A 124 0.35 -0.38 8.41
N LEU A 125 1.24 0.59 8.19
CA LEU A 125 1.42 1.73 9.09
C LEU A 125 0.14 2.56 9.23
N LEU A 126 -0.57 2.84 8.13
CA LEU A 126 -1.86 3.53 8.16
C LEU A 126 -2.91 2.78 8.97
N LEU A 127 -3.02 1.47 8.77
CA LEU A 127 -3.92 0.61 9.54
C LEU A 127 -3.55 0.61 11.03
N THR A 128 -2.26 0.54 11.34
CA THR A 128 -1.73 0.54 12.71
C THR A 128 -2.03 1.86 13.42
N TRP A 129 -1.73 3.02 12.80
CA TRP A 129 -2.01 4.33 13.39
C TRP A 129 -3.51 4.60 13.58
N THR A 130 -4.37 4.00 12.75
CA THR A 130 -5.80 4.29 12.74
C THR A 130 -6.67 3.22 13.39
N VAL A 131 -6.12 2.05 13.75
CA VAL A 131 -6.89 0.95 14.37
C VAL A 131 -7.63 1.37 15.65
N LEU A 132 -7.04 2.27 16.42
CA LEU A 132 -7.62 2.80 17.66
C LEU A 132 -8.55 4.00 17.43
N LEU A 133 -8.64 4.54 16.22
CA LEU A 133 -9.43 5.72 15.91
C LEU A 133 -10.89 5.39 15.58
N PRO A 134 -11.85 6.30 15.86
CA PRO A 134 -13.27 6.08 15.61
C PRO A 134 -13.64 6.28 14.13
N LEU A 135 -13.14 5.44 13.23
CA LEU A 135 -13.35 5.55 11.79
C LEU A 135 -14.81 5.38 11.34
N GLY A 136 -15.65 4.80 12.21
CA GLY A 136 -17.08 4.58 11.96
C GLY A 136 -18.00 5.72 12.44
N ASP A 137 -17.45 6.84 12.95
CA ASP A 137 -18.30 7.91 13.50
C ASP A 137 -19.05 8.69 12.43
N ARG A 138 -18.47 8.83 11.23
CA ARG A 138 -19.04 9.59 10.11
C ARG A 138 -18.90 8.79 8.81
N LEU A 139 -19.79 9.10 7.87
CA LEU A 139 -19.78 8.52 6.51
C LEU A 139 -19.70 6.98 6.50
N SER A 140 -20.37 6.31 7.44
CA SER A 140 -20.35 4.86 7.63
C SER A 140 -21.76 4.29 7.72
N LEU A 141 -21.91 2.99 7.42
CA LEU A 141 -23.15 2.26 7.67
C LEU A 141 -23.46 2.20 9.17
N ASP A 142 -22.45 2.12 10.04
CA ASP A 142 -22.65 2.17 11.50
C ASP A 142 -23.20 3.52 11.97
N ALA A 143 -22.77 4.63 11.36
CA ALA A 143 -23.35 5.95 11.67
C ALA A 143 -24.81 6.04 11.21
N LEU A 144 -25.15 5.47 10.06
CA LEU A 144 -26.53 5.39 9.58
C LEU A 144 -27.41 4.54 10.49
N ARG A 145 -26.91 3.39 10.94
CA ARG A 145 -27.62 2.50 11.88
C ARG A 145 -27.86 3.18 13.22
N ARG A 146 -26.84 3.87 13.77
CA ARG A 146 -26.98 4.67 15.00
C ARG A 146 -28.05 5.75 14.86
N ASP A 147 -28.01 6.53 13.77
CA ASP A 147 -29.01 7.56 13.49
C ASP A 147 -30.44 6.97 13.38
N ALA A 148 -30.59 5.79 12.79
CA ALA A 148 -31.88 5.11 12.64
C ALA A 148 -32.45 4.59 13.97
N ALA A 149 -31.57 4.18 14.90
CA ALA A 149 -31.96 3.66 16.21
C ALA A 149 -32.35 4.75 17.22
N LEU A 150 -32.05 6.02 16.96
CA LEU A 150 -32.39 7.11 17.86
C LEU A 150 -33.89 7.43 17.82
N PRO A 151 -34.55 7.62 19.01
CA PRO A 151 -36.02 7.64 19.14
C PRO A 151 -36.66 8.84 18.45
N ASN A 152 -36.02 10.00 18.48
CA ASN A 152 -36.60 11.24 17.98
C ASN A 152 -35.62 12.12 17.22
N VAL A 153 -36.13 13.19 16.59
CA VAL A 153 -35.33 14.13 15.79
C VAL A 153 -34.30 14.86 16.68
N LYS A 154 -34.70 15.27 17.90
CA LYS A 154 -33.81 16.00 18.82
C LYS A 154 -32.59 15.17 19.21
N ALA A 155 -32.76 13.88 19.54
CA ALA A 155 -31.67 12.96 19.83
C ALA A 155 -30.72 12.78 18.62
N ARG A 156 -31.29 12.71 17.38
CA ARG A 156 -30.47 12.61 16.14
C ARG A 156 -29.67 13.88 15.88
N VAL A 157 -30.29 15.06 16.07
CA VAL A 157 -29.59 16.35 15.92
C VAL A 157 -28.45 16.46 16.93
N GLY A 158 -28.69 16.11 18.21
CA GLY A 158 -27.67 16.10 19.25
C GLY A 158 -26.51 15.14 18.94
N ALA A 159 -26.81 13.92 18.53
CA ALA A 159 -25.78 12.93 18.15
C ALA A 159 -24.95 13.40 16.93
N ARG A 160 -25.60 14.03 15.95
CA ARG A 160 -24.90 14.60 14.79
C ARG A 160 -24.05 15.81 15.15
N ALA A 161 -24.51 16.66 16.07
CA ALA A 161 -23.73 17.79 16.58
C ALA A 161 -22.47 17.28 17.31
N GLN A 162 -22.62 16.28 18.19
CA GLN A 162 -21.49 15.66 18.89
C GLN A 162 -20.50 15.01 17.93
N ALA A 163 -20.98 14.35 16.87
CA ALA A 163 -20.12 13.77 15.83
C ALA A 163 -19.43 14.82 14.94
N ARG A 164 -19.79 16.10 15.04
CA ARG A 164 -19.10 17.22 14.38
C ARG A 164 -17.92 17.74 15.19
N LEU A 165 -17.87 17.45 16.48
CA LEU A 165 -16.77 17.87 17.33
C LEU A 165 -15.46 17.21 16.87
N PRO A 166 -14.35 17.94 16.81
CA PRO A 166 -13.07 17.38 16.45
C PRO A 166 -12.61 16.33 17.47
N LEU A 167 -11.82 15.38 17.00
CA LEU A 167 -11.11 14.43 17.85
C LEU A 167 -9.74 15.00 18.19
N PHE A 168 -9.38 15.01 19.46
CA PHE A 168 -8.02 15.32 19.91
C PHE A 168 -7.32 14.01 20.26
N THR A 169 -6.18 13.74 19.60
CA THR A 169 -5.44 12.48 19.74
C THR A 169 -4.02 12.61 19.25
N LEU A 170 -3.09 11.90 19.87
CA LEU A 170 -1.70 11.77 19.44
C LEU A 170 -1.56 11.10 18.06
N ALA A 171 -2.56 10.34 17.63
CA ALA A 171 -2.55 9.78 16.27
C ALA A 171 -2.52 10.86 15.18
N ALA A 172 -3.06 12.06 15.42
CA ALA A 172 -2.95 13.18 14.48
C ALA A 172 -1.49 13.60 14.30
N LEU A 173 -0.76 13.76 15.39
CA LEU A 173 0.68 14.05 15.37
C LEU A 173 1.47 12.90 14.72
N ALA A 174 1.16 11.65 15.07
CA ALA A 174 1.83 10.49 14.51
C ALA A 174 1.71 10.43 12.99
N VAL A 175 0.53 10.70 12.44
CA VAL A 175 0.28 10.78 10.98
C VAL A 175 1.12 11.89 10.32
N LEU A 176 1.17 13.08 10.93
CA LEU A 176 1.97 14.20 10.43
C LEU A 176 3.46 13.89 10.43
N LEU A 177 3.96 13.32 11.53
CA LEU A 177 5.36 12.91 11.65
C LEU A 177 5.70 11.78 10.68
N GLN A 178 4.82 10.79 10.53
CA GLN A 178 5.01 9.69 9.59
C GLN A 178 5.11 10.20 8.15
N ALA A 179 4.25 11.13 7.74
CA ALA A 179 4.32 11.75 6.43
C ALA A 179 5.63 12.55 6.25
N ALA A 180 6.00 13.36 7.24
CA ALA A 180 7.22 14.14 7.20
C ALA A 180 8.48 13.26 7.07
N VAL A 181 8.55 12.19 7.85
CA VAL A 181 9.65 11.23 7.83
C VAL A 181 9.79 10.56 6.47
N ILE A 182 8.68 10.08 5.88
CA ILE A 182 8.71 9.43 4.56
C ILE A 182 9.32 10.37 3.52
N TYR A 183 8.84 11.59 3.43
CA TYR A 183 9.29 12.53 2.41
C TYR A 183 10.73 13.03 2.65
N TRP A 184 11.08 13.43 3.87
CA TRP A 184 12.44 13.91 4.15
C TRP A 184 13.49 12.83 3.97
N LEU A 185 13.21 11.58 4.39
CA LEU A 185 14.15 10.48 4.19
C LEU A 185 14.29 10.12 2.70
N ASN A 186 13.18 10.11 1.95
CA ASN A 186 13.27 9.91 0.51
C ASN A 186 14.10 11.01 -0.17
N ALA A 187 13.86 12.28 0.17
CA ALA A 187 14.63 13.40 -0.38
C ALA A 187 16.11 13.33 0.00
N ALA A 188 16.42 12.97 1.27
CA ALA A 188 17.79 12.85 1.77
C ALA A 188 18.58 11.72 1.12
N HIS A 189 17.93 10.57 0.89
CA HIS A 189 18.57 9.43 0.24
C HIS A 189 18.81 9.64 -1.27
N LYS A 190 18.08 10.54 -1.95
CA LYS A 190 18.24 10.86 -3.38
C LYS A 190 19.46 11.75 -3.64
N SER A 191 20.62 11.24 -3.33
CA SER A 191 21.92 11.95 -3.38
C SER A 191 22.83 11.53 -4.53
N GLY A 192 22.44 10.50 -5.29
CA GLY A 192 23.25 9.92 -6.35
C GLY A 192 23.34 10.76 -7.62
N VAL A 193 24.08 10.24 -8.59
CA VAL A 193 24.41 10.95 -9.86
C VAL A 193 23.14 11.22 -10.65
N THR A 194 22.24 10.24 -10.79
CA THR A 194 21.02 10.36 -11.61
C THR A 194 20.07 11.47 -11.12
N TRP A 195 20.03 11.70 -9.79
CA TRP A 195 19.25 12.79 -9.20
C TRP A 195 19.92 14.16 -9.36
N ARG A 196 21.25 14.19 -9.41
CA ARG A 196 22.02 15.44 -9.62
C ARG A 196 22.06 15.86 -11.08
N SER A 197 22.18 14.90 -12.00
CA SER A 197 22.19 15.16 -13.45
C SER A 197 20.79 15.47 -14.03
N GLY A 198 19.71 15.17 -13.27
CA GLY A 198 18.35 15.33 -13.75
C GLY A 198 17.82 14.17 -14.57
N ASP A 199 18.51 13.02 -14.58
CA ASP A 199 18.14 11.86 -15.40
C ASP A 199 17.23 10.85 -14.67
N ALA A 200 16.99 11.06 -13.35
CA ALA A 200 16.28 10.06 -12.55
C ALA A 200 14.88 9.73 -13.07
N VAL A 201 14.08 10.73 -13.46
CA VAL A 201 12.73 10.50 -14.00
C VAL A 201 12.81 9.81 -15.36
N HIS A 202 13.72 10.22 -16.25
CA HIS A 202 13.97 9.54 -17.52
C HIS A 202 14.23 8.04 -17.31
N LEU A 203 15.19 7.69 -16.48
CA LEU A 203 15.55 6.30 -16.20
C LEU A 203 14.38 5.49 -15.61
N VAL A 204 13.56 6.11 -14.76
CA VAL A 204 12.36 5.47 -14.21
C VAL A 204 11.29 5.23 -15.28
N LEU A 205 11.12 6.14 -16.23
CA LEU A 205 10.20 5.97 -17.36
C LEU A 205 10.62 4.84 -18.33
N TRP A 206 11.84 4.35 -18.25
CA TRP A 206 12.34 3.20 -19.02
C TRP A 206 12.38 1.90 -18.20
N GLN A 207 11.77 1.85 -17.00
CA GLN A 207 11.67 0.63 -16.20
C GLN A 207 10.41 -0.16 -16.58
N HIS A 208 10.46 -0.94 -17.64
CA HIS A 208 9.32 -1.65 -18.24
C HIS A 208 8.57 -2.54 -17.25
N ARG A 209 9.29 -3.10 -16.26
CA ARG A 209 8.67 -3.93 -15.22
C ARG A 209 7.59 -3.22 -14.42
N VAL A 210 7.72 -1.92 -14.22
CA VAL A 210 6.81 -1.12 -13.37
C VAL A 210 6.07 -0.03 -14.13
N ASN A 211 6.29 0.09 -15.43
CA ASN A 211 5.68 1.12 -16.24
C ASN A 211 4.22 0.79 -16.60
N THR A 212 3.43 1.83 -16.73
CA THR A 212 2.12 1.75 -17.37
C THR A 212 2.27 1.90 -18.89
N PRO A 213 1.26 1.50 -19.69
CA PRO A 213 1.25 1.80 -21.12
C PRO A 213 1.42 3.30 -21.43
N MET A 214 0.92 4.18 -20.54
CA MET A 214 1.08 5.63 -20.68
C MET A 214 2.54 6.06 -20.55
N ALA A 215 3.28 5.50 -19.58
CA ALA A 215 4.71 5.80 -19.43
C ALA A 215 5.52 5.31 -20.61
N LEU A 216 5.22 4.13 -21.13
CA LEU A 216 5.87 3.56 -22.32
C LEU A 216 5.65 4.44 -23.56
N TRP A 217 4.41 4.88 -23.77
CA TRP A 217 4.08 5.81 -24.86
C TRP A 217 4.84 7.14 -24.70
N PHE A 218 4.85 7.69 -23.47
CA PHE A 218 5.48 8.98 -23.20
C PHE A 218 7.01 8.92 -23.29
N SER A 219 7.65 7.83 -22.85
CA SER A 219 9.12 7.68 -22.91
C SER A 219 9.67 7.79 -24.33
N GLY A 220 8.87 7.38 -25.33
CA GLY A 220 9.21 7.55 -26.77
C GLY A 220 9.04 8.97 -27.32
N LEU A 221 8.40 9.86 -26.57
CA LEU A 221 8.08 11.24 -26.98
C LEU A 221 8.68 12.30 -26.03
N GLU A 222 9.41 11.86 -25.01
CA GLU A 222 9.88 12.70 -23.91
C GLU A 222 10.74 13.88 -24.41
N PRO A 223 10.29 15.14 -24.19
CA PRO A 223 11.11 16.30 -24.49
C PRO A 223 12.35 16.36 -23.60
N SER A 224 13.48 16.82 -24.12
CA SER A 224 14.77 16.86 -23.41
C SER A 224 14.75 17.66 -22.10
N TRP A 225 13.88 18.65 -21.97
CA TRP A 225 13.69 19.48 -20.75
C TRP A 225 12.84 18.80 -19.67
N PHE A 226 12.02 17.82 -20.03
CA PHE A 226 11.01 17.24 -19.13
C PHE A 226 11.64 16.51 -17.94
N SER A 227 12.56 15.58 -18.19
CA SER A 227 13.20 14.82 -17.11
C SER A 227 13.98 15.66 -16.12
N PRO A 228 14.84 16.63 -16.54
CA PRO A 228 15.52 17.50 -15.59
C PRO A 228 14.55 18.27 -14.70
N LEU A 229 13.51 18.85 -15.31
CA LEU A 229 12.49 19.60 -14.58
C LEU A 229 11.71 18.69 -13.61
N SER A 230 11.24 17.55 -14.08
CA SER A 230 10.45 16.60 -13.25
C SER A 230 11.29 15.98 -12.14
N THR A 231 12.57 15.68 -12.38
CA THR A 231 13.51 15.21 -11.37
C THR A 231 13.73 16.26 -10.29
N TRP A 232 13.96 17.53 -10.70
CA TRP A 232 14.11 18.65 -9.78
C TRP A 232 12.83 18.90 -8.98
N LEU A 233 11.66 18.96 -9.65
CA LEU A 233 10.36 19.16 -9.01
C LEU A 233 10.06 18.06 -8.00
N THR A 234 10.28 16.79 -8.35
CA THR A 234 10.07 15.66 -7.44
C THR A 234 10.85 15.83 -6.15
N LYS A 235 12.17 16.07 -6.26
CA LYS A 235 13.03 16.22 -5.09
C LYS A 235 12.67 17.44 -4.24
N ARG A 236 12.32 18.57 -4.87
CA ARG A 236 11.89 19.78 -4.17
C ARG A 236 10.54 19.62 -3.50
N THR A 237 9.59 18.98 -4.17
CA THR A 237 8.29 18.68 -3.58
C THR A 237 8.42 17.77 -2.35
N GLU A 238 9.23 16.71 -2.43
CA GLU A 238 9.49 15.84 -1.27
C GLU A 238 10.14 16.59 -0.09
N PHE A 239 10.97 17.59 -0.35
CA PHE A 239 11.58 18.42 0.69
C PHE A 239 10.58 19.42 1.30
N VAL A 240 9.73 20.04 0.49
CA VAL A 240 8.80 21.11 0.90
C VAL A 240 7.56 20.56 1.60
N LEU A 241 7.07 19.39 1.18
CA LEU A 241 5.84 18.79 1.75
C LEU A 241 5.88 18.68 3.29
N PRO A 242 6.93 18.15 3.94
CA PRO A 242 6.99 18.10 5.41
C PRO A 242 6.95 19.49 6.06
N ILE A 243 7.59 20.47 5.46
CA ILE A 243 7.59 21.85 5.96
C ILE A 243 6.16 22.39 5.98
N LEU A 244 5.41 22.22 4.88
CA LEU A 244 4.02 22.66 4.78
C LEU A 244 3.09 21.91 5.77
N LEU A 245 3.33 20.61 5.98
CA LEU A 245 2.55 19.79 6.90
C LEU A 245 2.75 20.19 8.37
N LEU A 246 4.00 20.49 8.74
CA LEU A 246 4.39 20.77 10.12
C LEU A 246 4.37 22.27 10.45
N TRP A 247 4.12 23.14 9.47
CA TRP A 247 4.10 24.58 9.70
C TRP A 247 3.04 24.98 10.71
N PRO A 248 3.39 25.65 11.83
CA PRO A 248 2.45 25.95 12.90
C PRO A 248 1.47 27.05 12.59
N SER A 249 1.89 28.01 11.74
CA SER A 249 1.05 29.13 11.35
C SER A 249 0.22 28.78 10.11
N HIS A 250 -1.06 29.20 10.12
CA HIS A 250 -1.96 29.01 8.97
C HIS A 250 -2.09 27.54 8.47
N PRO A 251 -2.35 26.56 9.36
CA PRO A 251 -2.35 25.14 8.96
C PRO A 251 -3.42 24.78 7.91
N VAL A 252 -4.44 25.63 7.72
CA VAL A 252 -5.47 25.37 6.69
C VAL A 252 -4.89 25.53 5.28
N PRO A 253 -4.33 26.68 4.87
CA PRO A 253 -3.76 26.82 3.54
C PRO A 253 -2.51 25.96 3.34
N THR A 254 -1.60 25.85 4.33
CA THR A 254 -0.36 25.10 4.16
C THR A 254 -0.60 23.60 3.95
N ARG A 255 -1.45 22.98 4.75
CA ARG A 255 -1.77 21.55 4.59
C ARG A 255 -2.66 21.28 3.36
N SER A 256 -3.52 22.22 2.98
CA SER A 256 -4.29 22.10 1.73
C SER A 256 -3.36 22.13 0.52
N LEU A 257 -2.39 23.05 0.50
CA LEU A 257 -1.36 23.10 -0.53
C LEU A 257 -0.52 21.82 -0.54
N ALA A 258 -0.08 21.34 0.63
CA ALA A 258 0.65 20.08 0.74
C ALA A 258 -0.16 18.91 0.13
N PHE A 259 -1.46 18.84 0.38
CA PHE A 259 -2.32 17.81 -0.18
C PHE A 259 -2.45 17.92 -1.71
N VAL A 260 -2.58 19.13 -2.26
CA VAL A 260 -2.59 19.35 -3.72
C VAL A 260 -1.28 18.92 -4.35
N LEU A 261 -0.14 19.33 -3.79
CA LEU A 261 1.19 18.91 -4.26
C LEU A 261 1.36 17.39 -4.20
N ALA A 262 0.84 16.76 -3.15
CA ALA A 262 0.87 15.30 -3.02
C ALA A 262 0.01 14.59 -4.09
N ILE A 263 -1.17 15.13 -4.41
CA ILE A 263 -2.01 14.58 -5.51
C ILE A 263 -1.27 14.71 -6.85
N LEU A 264 -0.64 15.84 -7.13
CA LEU A 264 0.11 16.04 -8.37
C LEU A 264 1.29 15.07 -8.45
N LEU A 265 2.08 14.93 -7.38
CA LEU A 265 3.22 14.04 -7.34
C LEU A 265 2.80 12.56 -7.45
N HIS A 266 1.93 12.10 -6.54
CA HIS A 266 1.54 10.69 -6.51
C HIS A 266 0.55 10.32 -7.62
N GLY A 267 -0.24 11.27 -8.09
CA GLY A 267 -1.07 11.11 -9.30
C GLY A 267 -0.22 10.91 -10.53
N GLY A 268 0.81 11.74 -10.73
CA GLY A 268 1.79 11.56 -11.81
C GLY A 268 2.52 10.21 -11.72
N ILE A 269 2.96 9.81 -10.52
CA ILE A 269 3.55 8.49 -10.29
C ILE A 269 2.55 7.38 -10.65
N ALA A 270 1.30 7.45 -10.20
CA ALA A 270 0.29 6.41 -10.48
C ALA A 270 -0.11 6.33 -11.95
N LEU A 271 -0.04 7.43 -12.68
CA LEU A 271 -0.28 7.45 -14.14
C LEU A 271 0.85 6.78 -14.92
N CYS A 272 2.09 6.92 -14.44
CA CYS A 272 3.26 6.40 -15.13
C CYS A 272 3.74 5.04 -14.59
N LEU A 273 3.52 4.74 -13.31
CA LEU A 273 4.13 3.59 -12.65
C LEU A 273 3.12 2.73 -11.90
N THR A 274 3.29 1.42 -11.99
CA THR A 274 2.50 0.40 -11.29
C THR A 274 3.20 -0.01 -9.98
N LEU A 275 3.32 0.92 -9.03
CA LEU A 275 3.98 0.69 -7.73
C LEU A 275 3.03 0.13 -6.66
N GLY A 276 2.15 -0.78 -7.04
CA GLY A 276 1.20 -1.36 -6.12
C GLY A 276 0.29 -0.31 -5.45
N PRO A 277 0.02 -0.43 -4.13
CA PRO A 277 -0.84 0.51 -3.41
C PRO A 277 -0.16 1.83 -3.05
N PHE A 278 1.16 2.02 -3.34
CA PHE A 278 1.99 3.10 -2.81
C PHE A 278 1.41 4.50 -3.02
N SER A 279 1.18 4.90 -4.27
CA SER A 279 0.69 6.25 -4.59
C SER A 279 -0.66 6.55 -3.93
N TYR A 280 -1.57 5.58 -3.95
CA TYR A 280 -2.90 5.71 -3.36
C TYR A 280 -2.84 5.77 -1.83
N ALA A 281 -1.97 4.97 -1.21
CA ALA A 281 -1.76 4.99 0.24
C ALA A 281 -1.12 6.31 0.70
N MET A 282 -0.20 6.90 -0.08
CA MET A 282 0.36 8.23 0.19
C MET A 282 -0.71 9.32 0.13
N ILE A 283 -1.61 9.28 -0.86
CA ILE A 283 -2.76 10.20 -0.92
C ILE A 283 -3.67 10.02 0.31
N CYS A 284 -3.93 8.78 0.75
CA CYS A 284 -4.68 8.51 1.97
C CYS A 284 -3.98 9.05 3.23
N LEU A 285 -2.65 8.91 3.33
CA LEU A 285 -1.86 9.47 4.43
C LEU A 285 -2.00 10.99 4.51
N LEU A 286 -1.78 11.68 3.39
CA LEU A 286 -1.87 13.14 3.31
C LEU A 286 -3.29 13.65 3.51
N TRP A 287 -4.31 12.86 3.10
CA TRP A 287 -5.70 13.19 3.38
C TRP A 287 -5.99 13.31 4.87
N LEU A 288 -5.39 12.46 5.72
CA LEU A 288 -5.54 12.55 7.18
C LEU A 288 -5.00 13.87 7.76
N ALA A 289 -4.08 14.52 7.08
CA ALA A 289 -3.54 15.83 7.46
C ALA A 289 -4.43 17.01 7.04
N VAL A 290 -5.41 16.80 6.16
CA VAL A 290 -6.29 17.87 5.63
C VAL A 290 -7.18 18.42 6.75
N PRO A 291 -7.19 19.74 6.99
CA PRO A 291 -8.08 20.36 7.97
C PRO A 291 -9.55 20.27 7.56
N GLY A 292 -10.44 20.17 8.56
CA GLY A 292 -11.89 20.13 8.29
C GLY A 292 -12.43 21.37 7.56
N GLN A 293 -11.81 22.52 7.77
CA GLN A 293 -12.13 23.78 7.07
C GLN A 293 -11.90 23.67 5.55
N THR A 294 -10.87 22.97 5.13
CA THR A 294 -10.61 22.69 3.71
C THR A 294 -11.77 21.92 3.09
N LEU A 295 -12.34 20.95 3.83
CA LEU A 295 -13.54 20.24 3.38
C LEU A 295 -14.74 21.16 3.27
N ASP A 296 -14.92 22.07 4.23
CA ASP A 296 -16.01 23.02 4.20
C ASP A 296 -15.92 23.93 2.97
N TRP A 297 -14.71 24.39 2.63
CA TRP A 297 -14.44 25.16 1.43
C TRP A 297 -14.60 24.34 0.14
N ALA A 298 -14.00 23.15 0.06
CA ALA A 298 -14.02 22.31 -1.15
C ALA A 298 -15.41 21.77 -1.47
N LEU A 299 -16.20 21.43 -0.44
CA LEU A 299 -17.59 20.97 -0.60
C LEU A 299 -18.57 22.12 -0.86
N GLY A 300 -18.07 23.36 -0.86
CA GLY A 300 -18.81 24.52 -1.31
C GLY A 300 -20.07 24.77 -0.50
N PHE A 301 -20.00 24.73 0.84
CA PHE A 301 -21.13 25.20 1.67
C PHE A 301 -21.57 26.61 1.33
N GLU A 302 -20.76 27.37 0.58
CA GLU A 302 -21.05 28.71 0.08
C GLU A 302 -21.49 28.74 -1.41
N ARG A 303 -21.46 27.62 -2.15
CA ARG A 303 -21.89 27.59 -3.55
C ARG A 303 -23.31 27.03 -3.68
N PRO A 304 -24.31 27.86 -4.09
CA PRO A 304 -25.72 27.45 -4.12
C PRO A 304 -26.00 26.19 -4.96
N ALA A 305 -25.31 26.00 -6.06
CA ALA A 305 -25.46 24.84 -6.94
C ALA A 305 -25.01 23.52 -6.30
N LEU A 306 -23.88 23.51 -5.60
CA LEU A 306 -23.36 22.33 -4.89
C LEU A 306 -24.19 22.03 -3.64
N VAL A 307 -24.66 23.06 -2.92
CA VAL A 307 -25.60 22.89 -1.82
C VAL A 307 -26.90 22.25 -2.32
N LYS A 308 -27.38 22.64 -3.51
CA LYS A 308 -28.60 22.08 -4.14
C LYS A 308 -28.35 20.60 -4.55
N ALA A 309 -27.17 20.27 -5.10
CA ALA A 309 -26.79 18.90 -5.43
C ALA A 309 -26.66 18.04 -4.16
N TRP A 310 -26.00 18.53 -3.11
CA TRP A 310 -25.90 17.88 -1.80
C TRP A 310 -27.26 17.66 -1.13
N ARG A 311 -28.17 18.65 -1.20
CA ARG A 311 -29.55 18.50 -0.71
C ARG A 311 -30.33 17.46 -1.52
N ARG A 312 -30.07 17.32 -2.84
CA ARG A 312 -30.64 16.25 -3.66
C ARG A 312 -30.08 14.89 -3.23
N LEU A 313 -28.76 14.75 -3.12
CA LEU A 313 -28.09 13.51 -2.66
C LEU A 313 -28.56 13.12 -1.24
N ALA A 314 -28.67 14.08 -0.32
CA ALA A 314 -29.21 13.87 1.03
C ALA A 314 -30.68 13.41 1.01
N ARG A 315 -31.50 13.90 0.06
CA ARG A 315 -32.89 13.44 -0.14
C ARG A 315 -32.93 12.04 -0.74
N TYR A 316 -32.07 11.69 -1.73
CA TYR A 316 -31.94 10.34 -2.25
C TYR A 316 -31.47 9.35 -1.16
N ARG A 317 -30.46 9.73 -0.39
CA ARG A 317 -30.01 8.98 0.78
C ARG A 317 -31.13 8.79 1.81
N ALA A 318 -31.90 9.83 2.10
CA ALA A 318 -33.03 9.74 3.02
C ALA A 318 -34.19 8.87 2.47
N ARG A 319 -34.37 8.80 1.15
CA ARG A 319 -35.32 7.89 0.49
C ARG A 319 -34.80 6.44 0.52
N ALA A 320 -33.53 6.19 0.21
CA ALA A 320 -32.90 4.87 0.27
C ALA A 320 -32.92 4.30 1.71
N VAL A 321 -32.61 5.11 2.72
CA VAL A 321 -32.71 4.72 4.14
C VAL A 321 -34.16 4.49 4.57
N ARG A 322 -35.16 5.17 3.94
CA ARG A 322 -36.57 4.90 4.18
C ARG A 322 -37.07 3.65 3.49
N ALA A 323 -36.56 3.34 2.29
CA ALA A 323 -36.90 2.14 1.52
C ALA A 323 -36.37 0.86 2.18
N VAL A 324 -35.18 0.90 2.75
CA VAL A 324 -34.70 -0.17 3.66
C VAL A 324 -35.38 0.08 5.00
N SER A 325 -36.43 -0.67 5.31
CA SER A 325 -37.30 -0.43 6.45
C SER A 325 -36.46 -0.11 7.70
N ARG A 326 -36.70 1.06 8.32
CA ARG A 326 -35.99 1.50 9.55
C ARG A 326 -35.97 0.42 10.63
N ARG A 327 -37.01 -0.42 10.68
CA ARG A 327 -37.13 -1.57 11.59
C ARG A 327 -36.08 -2.66 11.30
N ARG A 328 -35.73 -2.92 10.02
CA ARG A 328 -34.69 -3.91 9.67
C ARG A 328 -33.29 -3.39 10.01
N LEU A 329 -33.00 -2.13 9.73
CA LEU A 329 -31.72 -1.50 10.10
C LEU A 329 -31.54 -1.40 11.63
N ALA A 330 -32.60 -1.10 12.36
CA ALA A 330 -32.56 -1.06 13.82
C ALA A 330 -32.36 -2.44 14.47
N ARG A 331 -32.92 -3.51 13.86
CA ARG A 331 -32.70 -4.90 14.32
C ARG A 331 -31.26 -5.38 14.15
N LEU A 332 -30.54 -4.84 13.15
CA LEU A 332 -29.12 -5.16 12.92
C LEU A 332 -28.19 -4.27 13.76
N ALA A 333 -28.71 -3.26 14.47
CA ALA A 333 -27.91 -2.49 15.40
C ALA A 333 -27.56 -3.35 16.63
N PRO A 334 -26.29 -3.41 17.06
CA PRO A 334 -25.98 -4.04 18.33
C PRO A 334 -26.80 -3.35 19.41
N PRO A 335 -27.36 -4.08 20.39
CA PRO A 335 -28.18 -3.50 21.43
C PRO A 335 -27.40 -2.38 22.13
N HIS A 336 -27.98 -1.19 22.18
CA HIS A 336 -27.35 0.02 22.75
C HIS A 336 -26.80 -0.18 24.17
N ARG A 337 -27.31 -1.18 24.90
CA ARG A 337 -26.89 -1.50 26.28
C ARG A 337 -25.44 -1.99 26.39
N TRP A 338 -24.87 -2.64 25.37
CA TRP A 338 -23.48 -3.13 25.39
C TRP A 338 -22.42 -2.05 25.16
N LEU A 339 -22.80 -0.86 24.65
CA LEU A 339 -21.90 0.24 24.33
C LEU A 339 -22.08 1.48 25.23
N ALA A 340 -23.03 1.45 26.17
CA ALA A 340 -23.22 2.51 27.15
C ALA A 340 -22.26 2.31 28.35
N LEU A 341 -20.94 2.34 28.08
CA LEU A 341 -19.95 2.38 29.15
C LEU A 341 -20.18 3.63 30.04
N PRO A 342 -20.09 3.49 31.36
CA PRO A 342 -20.14 4.61 32.27
C PRO A 342 -19.14 5.70 31.87
N PRO A 343 -19.42 6.99 32.10
CA PRO A 343 -18.52 8.09 31.75
C PRO A 343 -17.08 7.91 32.23
N ALA A 344 -16.90 7.38 33.43
CA ALA A 344 -15.60 7.08 34.01
C ALA A 344 -14.79 6.06 33.18
N TRP A 345 -15.44 5.00 32.64
CA TRP A 345 -14.78 4.02 31.81
C TRP A 345 -14.43 4.59 30.43
N ARG A 346 -15.26 5.49 29.89
CA ARG A 346 -14.93 6.19 28.63
C ARG A 346 -13.67 7.02 28.75
N GLY A 347 -13.50 7.75 29.86
CA GLY A 347 -12.28 8.51 30.14
C GLY A 347 -11.04 7.59 30.22
N ARG A 348 -11.15 6.48 30.97
CA ARG A 348 -10.08 5.48 31.10
C ARG A 348 -9.68 4.88 29.74
N LEU A 349 -10.65 4.54 28.88
CA LEU A 349 -10.37 4.00 27.54
C LEU A 349 -9.72 5.04 26.62
N VAL A 350 -10.07 6.32 26.72
CA VAL A 350 -9.38 7.39 26.01
C VAL A 350 -7.94 7.50 26.52
N GLY A 351 -7.73 7.50 27.82
CA GLY A 351 -6.38 7.50 28.41
C GLY A 351 -5.53 6.32 27.97
N LEU A 352 -6.10 5.10 27.99
CA LEU A 352 -5.41 3.90 27.51
C LEU A 352 -5.06 4.01 26.02
N ARG A 353 -5.97 4.50 25.19
CA ARG A 353 -5.71 4.74 23.76
C ARG A 353 -4.51 5.66 23.57
N GLU A 354 -4.49 6.81 24.24
CA GLU A 354 -3.39 7.77 24.09
C GLU A 354 -2.07 7.19 24.65
N ALA A 355 -2.11 6.43 25.76
CA ALA A 355 -0.93 5.73 26.26
C ALA A 355 -0.38 4.71 25.27
N LEU A 356 -1.24 3.92 24.62
CA LEU A 356 -0.83 3.00 23.57
C LEU A 356 -0.22 3.75 22.35
N LEU A 357 -0.79 4.90 21.98
CA LEU A 357 -0.24 5.73 20.91
C LEU A 357 1.13 6.33 21.26
N VAL A 358 1.37 6.68 22.55
CA VAL A 358 2.72 7.08 23.01
C VAL A 358 3.71 5.94 22.83
N VAL A 359 3.35 4.74 23.30
CA VAL A 359 4.21 3.54 23.16
C VAL A 359 4.51 3.28 21.68
N MET A 360 3.49 3.32 20.81
CA MET A 360 3.66 3.13 19.36
C MET A 360 4.59 4.19 18.76
N LEU A 361 4.43 5.47 19.11
CA LEU A 361 5.31 6.55 18.65
C LEU A 361 6.76 6.32 19.07
N LEU A 362 6.99 5.93 20.32
CA LEU A 362 8.33 5.63 20.83
C LEU A 362 8.95 4.43 20.08
N VAL A 363 8.19 3.35 19.90
CA VAL A 363 8.66 2.15 19.17
C VAL A 363 9.00 2.49 17.72
N GLU A 364 8.14 3.22 17.02
CA GLU A 364 8.41 3.61 15.63
C GLU A 364 9.56 4.62 15.51
N SER A 365 9.74 5.51 16.49
CA SER A 365 10.88 6.42 16.54
C SER A 365 12.20 5.66 16.72
N VAL A 366 12.26 4.71 17.65
CA VAL A 366 13.43 3.83 17.84
C VAL A 366 13.70 2.99 16.60
N ASN A 367 12.64 2.45 15.99
CA ASN A 367 12.72 1.69 14.75
C ASN A 367 13.31 2.54 13.61
N LEU A 368 12.85 3.78 13.45
CA LEU A 368 13.34 4.72 12.47
C LEU A 368 14.84 5.03 12.67
N LEU A 369 15.21 5.41 13.90
CA LEU A 369 16.59 5.77 14.25
C LEU A 369 17.56 4.59 14.11
N GLY A 370 17.09 3.36 14.38
CA GLY A 370 17.93 2.17 14.27
C GLY A 370 18.02 1.57 12.86
N SER A 371 17.02 1.83 12.00
CA SER A 371 16.89 1.16 10.69
C SER A 371 17.31 2.02 9.51
N ASN A 372 17.38 3.33 9.68
CA ASN A 372 17.54 4.25 8.55
C ASN A 372 18.98 4.70 8.36
N ARG A 373 19.51 4.49 7.15
CA ARG A 373 20.90 4.86 6.82
C ARG A 373 21.15 6.37 6.73
N ALA A 374 20.12 7.18 6.50
CA ALA A 374 20.24 8.65 6.50
C ALA A 374 20.39 9.24 7.91
N VAL A 375 20.07 8.47 8.95
CA VAL A 375 20.32 8.91 10.33
C VAL A 375 21.83 8.87 10.60
N PRO A 376 22.44 9.99 11.06
CA PRO A 376 23.85 10.03 11.41
C PRO A 376 24.22 8.92 12.41
N ALA A 377 25.41 8.33 12.26
CA ALA A 377 25.84 7.19 13.09
C ALA A 377 25.75 7.47 14.60
N ALA A 378 26.04 8.70 15.01
CA ALA A 378 25.97 9.14 16.40
C ALA A 378 24.53 9.15 16.99
N LEU A 379 23.51 9.23 16.14
CA LEU A 379 22.08 9.23 16.53
C LEU A 379 21.42 7.88 16.30
N ARG A 380 22.11 6.88 15.76
CA ARG A 380 21.57 5.54 15.55
C ARG A 380 21.44 4.80 16.87
N VAL A 381 20.23 4.37 17.14
CA VAL A 381 19.92 3.57 18.32
C VAL A 381 20.16 2.10 18.00
N HIS A 382 20.92 1.40 18.84
CA HIS A 382 21.04 -0.06 18.76
C HIS A 382 19.69 -0.69 19.13
N THR A 383 19.13 -1.43 18.20
CA THR A 383 17.82 -2.06 18.38
C THR A 383 18.00 -3.42 19.04
N GLY A 384 17.45 -3.56 20.25
CA GLY A 384 17.48 -4.83 20.98
C GLY A 384 16.62 -5.94 20.33
N PRO A 385 16.69 -7.17 20.85
CA PRO A 385 15.96 -8.34 20.33
C PRO A 385 14.45 -8.13 20.23
N TRP A 386 13.86 -7.32 21.10
CA TRP A 386 12.42 -7.01 21.10
C TRP A 386 11.98 -6.28 19.82
N LEU A 387 12.83 -5.40 19.26
CA LEU A 387 12.51 -4.72 17.99
C LEU A 387 12.70 -5.64 16.79
N ALA A 388 13.64 -6.59 16.89
CA ALA A 388 13.78 -7.65 15.90
C ALA A 388 12.55 -8.56 15.83
N ALA A 389 11.83 -8.74 16.96
CA ALA A 389 10.54 -9.42 17.00
C ALA A 389 9.41 -8.53 16.45
N TYR A 390 9.34 -7.26 16.89
CA TYR A 390 8.29 -6.32 16.48
C TYR A 390 8.17 -6.15 14.95
N LYS A 391 9.29 -5.94 14.26
CA LYS A 391 9.32 -5.68 12.81
C LYS A 391 8.66 -6.78 11.97
N PRO A 392 8.97 -8.08 12.17
CA PRO A 392 8.32 -9.15 11.42
C PRO A 392 6.82 -9.26 11.68
N TYR A 393 6.37 -9.00 12.92
CA TYR A 393 4.95 -9.15 13.29
C TYR A 393 4.06 -8.01 12.79
N LEU A 394 4.47 -6.78 13.01
CA LEU A 394 3.69 -5.59 12.61
C LEU A 394 4.19 -4.99 11.29
N ARG A 395 5.25 -5.56 10.68
CA ARG A 395 5.81 -5.12 9.40
C ARG A 395 6.13 -3.61 9.37
N GLY A 396 6.53 -3.06 10.52
CA GLY A 396 6.86 -1.64 10.70
C GLY A 396 8.20 -1.28 10.08
N PHE A 397 8.32 -1.36 8.75
CA PHE A 397 9.55 -0.98 8.04
C PHE A 397 9.61 0.51 7.81
N GLN A 398 10.72 1.15 8.23
CA GLN A 398 10.94 2.60 8.12
C GLN A 398 12.13 2.96 7.21
N GLY A 399 12.53 2.07 6.32
CA GLY A 399 13.66 2.26 5.41
C GLY A 399 13.31 3.01 4.13
N TRP A 400 12.74 4.21 4.23
CA TRP A 400 12.25 5.01 3.12
C TRP A 400 13.38 5.50 2.21
N SER A 401 13.66 4.77 1.12
CA SER A 401 14.75 5.05 0.18
C SER A 401 14.38 4.68 -1.26
N MET A 402 13.17 5.03 -1.69
CA MET A 402 12.65 4.68 -3.01
C MET A 402 13.41 5.40 -4.13
N PHE A 403 13.90 4.62 -5.12
CA PHE A 403 14.74 5.10 -6.21
C PHE A 403 15.99 5.86 -5.73
N ALA A 404 16.59 5.40 -4.64
CA ALA A 404 17.74 6.03 -3.99
C ALA A 404 18.85 5.00 -3.71
N PRO A 405 20.13 5.41 -3.69
CA PRO A 405 20.62 6.77 -3.92
C PRO A 405 20.47 7.24 -5.35
N ASP A 406 20.42 6.32 -6.33
CA ASP A 406 20.22 6.56 -7.75
C ASP A 406 18.97 5.86 -8.26
N ALA A 407 18.36 6.39 -9.31
CA ALA A 407 17.36 5.66 -10.09
C ALA A 407 18.03 4.45 -10.78
N PRO A 408 17.29 3.34 -11.03
CA PRO A 408 17.85 2.18 -11.69
C PRO A 408 18.40 2.53 -13.08
N THR A 409 19.67 2.23 -13.32
CA THR A 409 20.37 2.52 -14.59
C THR A 409 20.33 1.37 -15.59
N GLU A 410 19.75 0.25 -15.19
CA GLU A 410 19.48 -0.92 -16.03
C GLU A 410 18.03 -1.35 -15.81
N ASP A 411 17.36 -1.74 -16.86
CA ASP A 411 16.08 -2.45 -16.81
C ASP A 411 16.29 -3.92 -17.15
N GLY A 412 15.48 -4.82 -16.59
CA GLY A 412 15.67 -6.25 -16.80
C GLY A 412 14.43 -7.07 -16.47
N THR A 413 14.32 -8.21 -17.15
CA THR A 413 13.26 -9.19 -16.93
C THR A 413 13.80 -10.61 -16.90
N MET A 414 13.05 -11.51 -16.25
CA MET A 414 13.33 -12.93 -16.28
C MET A 414 12.74 -13.56 -17.55
N VAL A 415 13.54 -14.35 -18.25
CA VAL A 415 13.09 -15.24 -19.31
C VAL A 415 13.26 -16.67 -18.82
N VAL A 416 12.17 -17.43 -18.85
CA VAL A 416 12.15 -18.83 -18.43
C VAL A 416 12.09 -19.70 -19.68
N ASP A 417 13.13 -20.50 -19.89
CA ASP A 417 13.23 -21.40 -21.04
C ASP A 417 13.25 -22.85 -20.57
N ALA A 418 12.13 -23.53 -20.69
CA ALA A 418 12.01 -24.94 -20.36
C ALA A 418 11.96 -25.79 -21.65
N VAL A 419 12.64 -26.93 -21.60
CA VAL A 419 12.66 -27.89 -22.70
C VAL A 419 11.78 -29.08 -22.33
N THR A 420 10.80 -29.40 -23.16
CA THR A 420 9.90 -30.55 -22.99
C THR A 420 10.57 -31.85 -23.43
N ALA A 421 9.96 -33.00 -23.08
CA ALA A 421 10.40 -34.32 -23.54
C ALA A 421 10.37 -34.47 -25.06
N GLY A 422 9.48 -33.73 -25.73
CA GLY A 422 9.41 -33.63 -27.20
C GLY A 422 10.37 -32.64 -27.82
N GLY A 423 11.27 -32.00 -27.05
CA GLY A 423 12.27 -31.03 -27.54
C GLY A 423 11.75 -29.63 -27.78
N ARG A 424 10.50 -29.31 -27.42
CA ARG A 424 9.91 -27.97 -27.57
C ARG A 424 10.39 -27.03 -26.47
N HIS A 425 10.77 -25.82 -26.83
CA HIS A 425 11.05 -24.73 -25.91
C HIS A 425 9.75 -24.02 -25.49
N VAL A 426 9.53 -23.85 -24.21
CA VAL A 426 8.31 -23.23 -23.67
C VAL A 426 8.58 -22.50 -22.36
N ASP A 427 7.94 -21.37 -22.17
CA ASP A 427 7.83 -20.76 -20.84
C ASP A 427 6.67 -21.44 -20.09
N PRO A 428 6.95 -22.17 -19.00
CA PRO A 428 5.96 -22.99 -18.29
C PRO A 428 4.90 -22.18 -17.56
N PHE A 429 5.06 -20.86 -17.42
CA PHE A 429 4.10 -19.96 -16.74
C PHE A 429 3.10 -19.35 -17.72
N THR A 430 3.49 -19.19 -18.98
CA THR A 430 2.66 -18.55 -20.01
C THR A 430 2.24 -19.53 -21.12
N GLY A 431 2.95 -20.63 -21.27
CA GLY A 431 2.76 -21.56 -22.39
C GLY A 431 3.35 -21.08 -23.71
N LEU A 432 3.92 -19.89 -23.74
CA LEU A 432 4.49 -19.26 -24.95
C LEU A 432 5.93 -19.71 -25.19
N VAL A 433 6.43 -19.47 -26.42
CA VAL A 433 7.85 -19.62 -26.74
C VAL A 433 8.66 -18.54 -26.01
N PRO A 434 9.77 -18.88 -25.33
CA PRO A 434 10.60 -17.90 -24.64
C PRO A 434 11.11 -16.80 -25.57
N ASN A 435 10.81 -15.53 -25.25
CA ASN A 435 11.23 -14.39 -26.04
C ASN A 435 12.31 -13.58 -25.32
N PHE A 436 13.53 -13.63 -25.79
CA PHE A 436 14.67 -12.88 -25.23
C PHE A 436 14.69 -11.40 -25.67
N GLN A 437 13.79 -10.97 -26.53
CA GLN A 437 13.63 -9.56 -26.94
C GLN A 437 12.47 -8.86 -26.21
N GLN A 438 11.65 -9.61 -25.45
CA GLN A 438 10.40 -9.11 -24.85
C GLN A 438 10.54 -7.80 -24.07
N ILE A 439 11.70 -7.57 -23.43
CA ILE A 439 11.92 -6.35 -22.65
C ILE A 439 12.00 -5.10 -23.54
N ARG A 440 12.44 -5.23 -24.79
CA ARG A 440 12.45 -4.13 -25.77
C ARG A 440 11.06 -3.81 -26.30
N ASP A 441 10.21 -4.82 -26.36
CA ASP A 441 8.83 -4.68 -26.82
C ASP A 441 7.94 -4.02 -25.74
N GLY A 442 8.51 -3.71 -24.56
CA GLY A 442 7.80 -3.09 -23.44
C GLY A 442 6.77 -4.00 -22.78
N LEU A 443 6.76 -5.28 -23.15
CA LEU A 443 5.79 -6.26 -22.69
C LEU A 443 6.47 -7.29 -21.78
N SER A 444 5.95 -7.49 -20.58
CA SER A 444 6.26 -8.67 -19.79
C SER A 444 5.13 -9.69 -20.00
N PRO A 445 5.43 -10.93 -20.40
CA PRO A 445 4.41 -11.98 -20.49
C PRO A 445 3.94 -12.44 -19.12
N HIS A 446 4.66 -12.07 -18.06
CA HIS A 446 4.35 -12.42 -16.69
C HIS A 446 3.57 -11.30 -16.00
N SER A 447 2.70 -11.66 -15.06
CA SER A 447 2.08 -10.69 -14.17
C SER A 447 3.12 -9.91 -13.37
N ILE A 448 2.75 -8.72 -12.87
CA ILE A 448 3.65 -7.93 -12.00
C ILE A 448 4.06 -8.74 -10.78
N ALA A 449 3.14 -9.51 -10.19
CA ALA A 449 3.42 -10.34 -9.03
C ALA A 449 4.45 -11.44 -9.31
N LEU A 450 4.32 -12.11 -10.45
CA LEU A 450 5.28 -13.13 -10.86
C LEU A 450 6.62 -12.51 -11.26
N SER A 451 6.62 -11.33 -11.87
CA SER A 451 7.83 -10.57 -12.18
C SER A 451 8.59 -10.14 -10.92
N ASP A 452 7.88 -9.71 -9.86
CA ASP A 452 8.49 -9.38 -8.56
C ASP A 452 9.07 -10.63 -7.88
N TYR A 453 8.38 -11.77 -7.95
CA TYR A 453 8.91 -13.05 -7.48
C TYR A 453 10.20 -13.44 -8.23
N PHE A 454 10.23 -13.34 -9.55
CA PHE A 454 11.40 -13.63 -10.35
C PHE A 454 12.56 -12.66 -10.08
N PHE A 455 12.26 -11.38 -9.90
CA PHE A 455 13.27 -10.40 -9.52
C PHE A 455 13.92 -10.76 -8.18
N ALA A 456 13.13 -11.21 -7.21
CA ALA A 456 13.64 -11.70 -5.94
C ALA A 456 14.48 -12.98 -6.12
N MET A 457 14.05 -13.92 -6.97
CA MET A 457 14.78 -15.18 -7.24
C MET A 457 16.11 -14.98 -7.95
N ARG A 458 16.34 -13.83 -8.58
CA ARG A 458 17.64 -13.44 -9.14
C ARG A 458 18.72 -13.40 -8.06
N ASP A 459 18.38 -12.92 -6.86
CA ASP A 459 19.33 -12.80 -5.75
C ASP A 459 19.75 -14.20 -5.22
N ARG A 460 21.05 -14.42 -5.11
CA ARG A 460 21.63 -15.67 -4.58
C ARG A 460 21.20 -15.96 -3.14
N ARG A 461 20.89 -14.92 -2.35
CA ARG A 461 20.35 -15.06 -0.98
C ARG A 461 19.03 -15.83 -0.94
N HIS A 462 18.27 -15.79 -2.03
CA HIS A 462 17.00 -16.48 -2.18
C HIS A 462 17.12 -17.84 -2.89
N ALA A 463 18.34 -18.34 -3.18
CA ALA A 463 18.55 -19.60 -3.91
C ALA A 463 17.85 -20.81 -3.28
N ARG A 464 17.70 -20.83 -1.95
CA ARG A 464 16.97 -21.89 -1.22
C ARG A 464 15.51 -22.05 -1.63
N TYR A 465 14.84 -20.98 -2.07
CA TYR A 465 13.45 -21.03 -2.53
C TYR A 465 13.30 -21.62 -3.93
N ARG A 466 14.39 -21.76 -4.70
CA ARG A 466 14.39 -22.38 -6.02
C ARG A 466 14.00 -23.86 -5.96
N THR A 467 14.19 -24.52 -4.83
CA THR A 467 13.75 -25.91 -4.60
C THR A 467 12.22 -26.04 -4.72
N ASP A 468 11.47 -25.11 -4.13
CA ASP A 468 10.01 -25.10 -4.22
C ASP A 468 9.54 -24.81 -5.65
N LEU A 469 10.21 -23.89 -6.34
CA LEU A 469 9.96 -23.59 -7.74
C LEU A 469 10.19 -24.83 -8.63
N HIS A 470 11.30 -25.55 -8.45
CA HIS A 470 11.58 -26.76 -9.21
C HIS A 470 10.56 -27.86 -8.92
N ARG A 471 10.13 -28.02 -7.64
CA ARG A 471 9.07 -28.96 -7.27
C ARG A 471 7.76 -28.62 -7.96
N TYR A 472 7.39 -27.34 -8.01
CA TYR A 472 6.19 -26.88 -8.73
C TYR A 472 6.27 -27.24 -10.22
N LEU A 473 7.39 -26.93 -10.88
CA LEU A 473 7.59 -27.22 -12.31
C LEU A 473 7.49 -28.72 -12.63
N LYS A 474 8.02 -29.59 -11.75
CA LYS A 474 7.89 -31.06 -11.90
C LYS A 474 6.44 -31.57 -11.84
N LYS A 475 5.58 -30.86 -11.15
CA LYS A 475 4.17 -31.22 -10.91
C LYS A 475 3.20 -30.56 -11.86
N LEU A 476 3.69 -29.73 -12.80
CA LEU A 476 2.80 -29.10 -13.76
C LEU A 476 2.03 -30.15 -14.55
N PRO A 477 0.69 -29.97 -14.69
CA PRO A 477 -0.13 -30.87 -15.49
C PRO A 477 0.33 -30.82 -16.95
N VAL A 478 0.40 -31.97 -17.60
CA VAL A 478 0.80 -32.11 -19.00
C VAL A 478 -0.29 -32.81 -19.78
N ALA A 479 -0.57 -32.31 -20.99
CA ALA A 479 -1.58 -32.92 -21.87
C ALA A 479 -1.08 -34.27 -22.41
N THR A 480 0.19 -34.37 -22.73
CA THR A 480 0.82 -35.59 -23.23
C THR A 480 2.18 -35.83 -22.55
N PRO A 481 2.70 -37.07 -22.52
CA PRO A 481 4.03 -37.36 -21.98
C PRO A 481 5.15 -36.55 -22.67
N LYS A 482 4.98 -36.16 -23.94
CA LYS A 482 5.92 -35.33 -24.70
C LYS A 482 5.99 -33.89 -24.20
N ASP A 483 4.94 -33.40 -23.53
CA ASP A 483 4.89 -32.07 -22.94
C ASP A 483 5.56 -31.98 -21.56
N ARG A 484 5.93 -33.12 -20.96
CA ARG A 484 6.65 -33.13 -19.68
C ARG A 484 7.97 -32.39 -19.78
N LEU A 485 8.22 -31.50 -18.83
CA LEU A 485 9.45 -30.74 -18.78
C LEU A 485 10.65 -31.64 -18.41
N ARG A 486 11.76 -31.55 -19.15
CA ARG A 486 13.04 -32.22 -18.89
C ARG A 486 14.04 -31.33 -18.17
N SER A 487 14.07 -30.07 -18.57
CA SER A 487 14.98 -29.09 -17.99
C SER A 487 14.38 -27.70 -18.08
N VAL A 488 14.88 -26.81 -17.26
CA VAL A 488 14.52 -25.40 -17.30
C VAL A 488 15.76 -24.56 -17.07
N GLU A 489 15.89 -23.49 -17.81
CA GLU A 489 16.90 -22.45 -17.67
C GLU A 489 16.23 -21.13 -17.32
N PHE A 490 16.82 -20.39 -16.38
CA PHE A 490 16.37 -19.08 -15.97
C PHE A 490 17.41 -18.06 -16.40
N TRP A 491 17.01 -17.13 -17.25
CA TRP A 491 17.85 -16.12 -17.82
C TRP A 491 17.43 -14.74 -17.35
N TRP A 492 18.38 -13.92 -16.94
CA TRP A 492 18.18 -12.50 -16.76
C TRP A 492 18.55 -11.78 -18.04
N VAL A 493 17.58 -11.10 -18.62
CA VAL A 493 17.78 -10.29 -19.82
C VAL A 493 17.65 -8.84 -19.40
N SER A 494 18.69 -8.05 -19.64
CA SER A 494 18.73 -6.64 -19.26
C SER A 494 19.33 -5.77 -20.36
N TYR A 495 19.05 -4.49 -20.29
CA TYR A 495 19.64 -3.47 -21.14
C TYR A 495 19.77 -2.15 -20.37
N ARG A 496 20.58 -1.25 -20.89
CA ARG A 496 20.63 0.13 -20.41
C ARG A 496 19.62 0.96 -21.17
N PRO A 497 18.75 1.71 -20.46
CA PRO A 497 17.91 2.73 -21.07
C PRO A 497 18.73 3.64 -22.00
N PRO A 498 18.10 4.22 -23.05
CA PRO A 498 18.78 5.19 -23.90
C PRO A 498 19.25 6.39 -23.08
N ALA A 499 20.29 7.07 -23.53
CA ALA A 499 20.62 8.38 -22.99
C ALA A 499 19.48 9.37 -23.27
N ARG A 500 19.27 10.35 -22.38
CA ARG A 500 18.27 11.39 -22.58
C ARG A 500 18.48 12.08 -23.94
N GLY A 501 17.38 12.22 -24.70
CA GLY A 501 17.41 12.74 -26.06
C GLY A 501 17.80 11.73 -27.15
N SER A 502 18.08 10.48 -26.73
CA SER A 502 18.25 9.34 -27.63
C SER A 502 17.10 8.35 -27.41
N TYR A 503 16.70 7.66 -28.46
CA TYR A 503 15.67 6.62 -28.39
C TYR A 503 16.25 5.22 -28.66
N VAL A 504 17.58 5.11 -28.76
CA VAL A 504 18.26 3.85 -29.04
C VAL A 504 18.73 3.23 -27.73
N PRO A 505 18.08 2.17 -27.25
CA PRO A 505 18.51 1.48 -26.04
C PRO A 505 19.83 0.74 -26.28
N GLY A 506 20.58 0.54 -25.21
CA GLY A 506 21.82 -0.22 -25.23
C GLY A 506 21.62 -1.68 -25.66
N PRO A 507 22.69 -2.43 -25.92
CA PRO A 507 22.62 -3.83 -26.32
C PRO A 507 22.01 -4.68 -25.20
N LEU A 508 21.27 -5.75 -25.59
CA LEU A 508 20.75 -6.73 -24.66
C LEU A 508 21.89 -7.56 -24.05
N LYS A 509 21.90 -7.65 -22.74
CA LYS A 509 22.75 -8.56 -21.98
C LYS A 509 21.90 -9.75 -21.55
N LYS A 510 22.40 -10.97 -21.78
CA LYS A 510 21.74 -12.22 -21.38
C LYS A 510 22.65 -12.94 -20.38
N GLU A 511 22.17 -13.15 -19.18
CA GLU A 511 22.87 -13.85 -18.11
C GLU A 511 22.07 -15.08 -17.71
N ARG A 512 22.63 -16.30 -17.85
CA ARG A 512 22.02 -17.50 -17.31
C ARG A 512 22.24 -17.56 -15.80
N LEU A 513 21.18 -17.41 -15.04
CA LEU A 513 21.24 -17.40 -13.58
C LEU A 513 21.40 -18.80 -13.00
N TRP A 514 20.61 -19.75 -13.50
CA TRP A 514 20.72 -21.17 -13.11
C TRP A 514 19.99 -22.08 -14.12
N ARG A 515 20.31 -23.35 -14.04
CA ARG A 515 19.66 -24.43 -14.78
C ARG A 515 19.25 -25.55 -13.82
N ALA A 516 18.12 -26.20 -14.08
CA ALA A 516 17.68 -27.38 -13.36
C ALA A 516 17.25 -28.48 -14.33
N LYS A 517 17.58 -29.73 -14.00
CA LYS A 517 16.96 -30.93 -14.58
C LYS A 517 15.67 -31.22 -13.79
N LEU A 518 14.57 -31.48 -14.47
CA LEU A 518 13.25 -31.70 -13.88
C LEU A 518 12.84 -33.16 -13.92
#